data_1bb1e257250f54021c6a2672ec81250f
#
_entry.id   1bb1e257250f54021c6a2672ec81250f
#
_cell.length_a   1.000
_cell.length_b   1.000
_cell.length_c   1.000
_cell.angle_alpha   90.00
_cell.angle_beta   90.00
_cell.angle_gamma   90.00
#
_symmetry.space_group_name_H-M   'P 1'
#
loop_
_entity.id
_entity.type
_entity.pdbx_description
1 polymer ?
#
loop_
_entity_poly.entity_id
_entity_poly.type
_entity_poly.pdbx_seq_one_letter_code
_entity_poly.pdbx_strand_id
1 'polypeptide(L)'
;MSLDLETVPETAVQGDLLEAAASPLTLSLQDFVSEFGDELLDSLNRANPPVYTGQVRVHRQLILAALKRKLFPAQADVVHAVTELLVDRGERAAIVNGEMGCGKTTVGIATAAVLNAEGYRRTLVLSPPHLVYKWRREIQ
;
A
#
# COMPACT_ATOMS: atom_id res chain seq x y z
N MET A 1 1.86 60.26 58.58
CA MET A 1 2.06 60.27 57.11
C MET A 1 2.20 58.83 56.69
N SER A 2 1.04 58.24 56.47
CA SER A 2 0.95 56.81 56.07
C SER A 2 0.96 56.72 54.56
N LEU A 3 1.83 55.90 54.02
CA LEU A 3 1.89 55.60 52.63
C LEU A 3 1.05 54.32 52.40
N ASP A 4 -0.09 54.47 51.74
CA ASP A 4 -0.91 53.34 51.25
C ASP A 4 -0.22 52.70 50.05
N LEU A 5 0.21 51.46 50.23
CA LEU A 5 0.65 50.58 49.14
C LEU A 5 -0.62 50.01 48.51
N GLU A 6 -0.97 50.51 47.33
CA GLU A 6 -1.95 49.83 46.44
C GLU A 6 -1.40 48.47 45.98
N THR A 7 -2.07 47.43 46.44
CA THR A 7 -1.84 46.07 45.97
C THR A 7 -2.44 45.92 44.59
N VAL A 8 -1.58 45.76 43.59
CA VAL A 8 -1.96 45.34 42.22
C VAL A 8 -2.41 43.88 42.25
N PRO A 9 -3.58 43.51 41.76
CA PRO A 9 -4.02 42.11 41.77
C PRO A 9 -3.20 41.29 40.75
N GLU A 10 -2.42 40.34 41.29
CA GLU A 10 -1.51 39.42 40.60
C GLU A 10 -2.24 38.35 39.78
N THR A 11 -3.57 38.37 39.75
CA THR A 11 -4.38 37.31 39.10
C THR A 11 -4.79 37.59 37.66
N ALA A 12 -4.55 38.81 37.13
CA ALA A 12 -4.98 39.18 35.78
C ALA A 12 -3.95 38.85 34.66
N VAL A 13 -2.67 38.66 35.04
CA VAL A 13 -1.59 38.48 34.03
C VAL A 13 -1.32 37.00 33.70
N GLN A 14 -1.77 36.07 34.55
CA GLN A 14 -1.49 34.64 34.39
C GLN A 14 -2.52 33.87 33.49
N GLY A 15 -3.72 34.44 33.34
CA GLY A 15 -4.76 33.84 32.47
C GLY A 15 -4.47 34.02 31.00
N ASP A 16 -3.96 35.16 30.58
CA ASP A 16 -3.79 35.50 29.17
C ASP A 16 -2.55 34.84 28.52
N LEU A 17 -1.53 34.50 29.34
CA LEU A 17 -0.34 33.78 28.87
C LEU A 17 -0.56 32.24 28.69
N LEU A 18 -1.52 31.67 29.42
CA LEU A 18 -1.87 30.26 29.32
C LEU A 18 -2.85 29.99 28.16
N GLU A 19 -3.65 30.98 27.81
CA GLU A 19 -4.58 30.87 26.67
C GLU A 19 -3.89 31.07 25.32
N ALA A 20 -2.79 31.82 25.27
CA ALA A 20 -1.97 31.99 24.08
C ALA A 20 -1.08 30.75 23.76
N ALA A 21 -0.86 29.87 24.76
CA ALA A 21 -0.02 28.68 24.58
C ALA A 21 -0.79 27.41 24.18
N ALA A 22 -2.10 27.46 24.08
CA ALA A 22 -2.95 26.28 23.87
C ALA A 22 -3.87 26.40 22.66
N SER A 23 -3.42 26.99 21.57
CA SER A 23 -4.01 26.68 20.26
C SER A 23 -3.30 25.45 19.74
N PRO A 24 -3.90 24.26 19.79
CA PRO A 24 -3.33 23.15 19.08
C PRO A 24 -3.26 23.58 17.62
N LEU A 25 -2.06 23.53 17.04
CA LEU A 25 -1.86 23.67 15.60
C LEU A 25 -2.61 22.49 14.95
N THR A 26 -3.92 22.62 14.81
CA THR A 26 -4.74 21.67 14.07
C THR A 26 -4.51 21.91 12.60
N LEU A 27 -3.44 21.33 12.06
CA LEU A 27 -3.31 21.20 10.62
C LEU A 27 -4.47 20.34 10.11
N SER A 28 -5.18 20.81 9.09
CA SER A 28 -6.10 19.93 8.40
C SER A 28 -5.32 18.78 7.75
N LEU A 29 -5.95 17.62 7.57
CA LEU A 29 -5.31 16.49 6.88
C LEU A 29 -4.81 16.89 5.48
N GLN A 30 -5.53 17.77 4.81
CA GLN A 30 -5.19 18.25 3.48
C GLN A 30 -3.93 19.13 3.51
N ASP A 31 -3.81 20.04 4.48
CA ASP A 31 -2.63 20.88 4.66
C ASP A 31 -1.41 20.02 5.05
N PHE A 32 -1.60 19.05 5.96
CA PHE A 32 -0.56 18.11 6.36
C PHE A 32 -0.03 17.31 5.15
N VAL A 33 -0.92 16.73 4.33
CA VAL A 33 -0.51 15.97 3.15
C VAL A 33 0.16 16.87 2.11
N SER A 34 -0.28 18.12 1.96
CA SER A 34 0.33 19.07 1.03
C SER A 34 1.72 19.52 1.46
N GLU A 35 1.95 19.64 2.77
CA GLU A 35 3.22 20.11 3.32
C GLU A 35 4.25 18.97 3.51
N PHE A 36 3.81 17.83 4.02
CA PHE A 36 4.68 16.71 4.41
C PHE A 36 4.55 15.46 3.55
N GLY A 37 3.62 15.46 2.57
CA GLY A 37 3.29 14.26 1.80
C GLY A 37 4.48 13.68 1.04
N ASP A 38 5.28 14.52 0.41
CA ASP A 38 6.44 14.08 -0.37
C ASP A 38 7.53 13.49 0.53
N GLU A 39 7.84 14.12 1.67
CA GLU A 39 8.82 13.60 2.63
C GLU A 39 8.37 12.28 3.26
N LEU A 40 7.07 12.17 3.56
CA LEU A 40 6.47 10.95 4.08
C LEU A 40 6.55 9.83 3.05
N LEU A 41 6.21 10.12 1.79
CA LEU A 41 6.28 9.16 0.69
C LEU A 41 7.72 8.68 0.46
N ASP A 42 8.68 9.59 0.46
CA ASP A 42 10.10 9.26 0.33
C ASP A 42 10.61 8.42 1.52
N SER A 43 10.15 8.71 2.72
CA SER A 43 10.49 7.93 3.91
C SER A 43 9.91 6.52 3.82
N LEU A 44 8.65 6.39 3.40
CA LEU A 44 7.99 5.09 3.19
C LEU A 44 8.68 4.28 2.09
N ASN A 45 9.03 4.90 0.97
CA ASN A 45 9.72 4.23 -0.13
C ASN A 45 11.14 3.79 0.23
N ARG A 46 11.83 4.56 1.10
CA ARG A 46 13.15 4.16 1.62
C ARG A 46 13.05 3.00 2.60
N ALA A 47 12.04 3.01 3.47
CA ALA A 47 11.83 1.92 4.44
C ALA A 47 11.31 0.64 3.77
N ASN A 48 10.48 0.79 2.73
CA ASN A 48 9.85 -0.32 2.00
C ASN A 48 10.00 -0.08 0.49
N PRO A 49 11.17 -0.32 -0.10
CA PRO A 49 11.38 -0.07 -1.53
C PRO A 49 10.42 -0.94 -2.35
N PRO A 50 9.79 -0.38 -3.39
CA PRO A 50 8.85 -1.12 -4.21
C PRO A 50 9.56 -2.31 -4.87
N VAL A 51 8.88 -3.44 -4.87
CA VAL A 51 9.40 -4.66 -5.51
C VAL A 51 9.48 -4.48 -7.03
N TYR A 52 8.44 -3.87 -7.59
CA TYR A 52 8.30 -3.64 -9.03
C TYR A 52 8.42 -2.16 -9.35
N THR A 53 9.35 -1.81 -10.23
CA THR A 53 9.66 -0.43 -10.62
C THR A 53 9.19 -0.09 -12.04
N GLY A 54 8.26 -0.89 -12.62
CA GLY A 54 7.75 -0.67 -13.95
C GLY A 54 8.57 -1.32 -15.08
N GLN A 55 9.67 -2.01 -14.78
CA GLN A 55 10.46 -2.72 -15.78
C GLN A 55 9.81 -4.06 -16.14
N VAL A 56 9.09 -4.07 -17.26
CA VAL A 56 8.37 -5.25 -17.72
C VAL A 56 9.30 -6.19 -18.49
N ARG A 57 9.35 -7.47 -18.13
CA ARG A 57 9.94 -8.49 -18.99
C ARG A 57 8.98 -8.83 -20.13
N VAL A 58 9.41 -8.58 -21.37
CA VAL A 58 8.57 -8.70 -22.58
C VAL A 58 7.86 -10.06 -22.68
N HIS A 59 8.56 -11.17 -22.37
CA HIS A 59 7.95 -12.52 -22.44
C HIS A 59 6.79 -12.68 -21.44
N ARG A 60 6.90 -12.12 -20.22
CA ARG A 60 5.81 -12.14 -19.21
C ARG A 60 4.62 -11.33 -19.68
N GLN A 61 4.89 -10.15 -20.25
CA GLN A 61 3.84 -9.29 -20.81
C GLN A 61 3.07 -9.99 -21.95
N LEU A 62 3.76 -10.73 -22.83
CA LEU A 62 3.12 -11.49 -23.90
C LEU A 62 2.22 -12.59 -23.33
N ILE A 63 2.63 -13.28 -22.26
CA ILE A 63 1.80 -14.29 -21.59
C ILE A 63 0.53 -13.65 -21.03
N LEU A 64 0.67 -12.51 -20.32
CA LEU A 64 -0.47 -11.79 -19.77
C LEU A 64 -1.41 -11.27 -20.86
N ALA A 65 -0.86 -10.81 -21.97
CA ALA A 65 -1.65 -10.36 -23.12
C ALA A 65 -2.39 -11.50 -23.82
N ALA A 66 -1.89 -12.74 -23.73
CA ALA A 66 -2.51 -13.93 -24.32
C ALA A 66 -3.65 -14.52 -23.47
N LEU A 67 -3.79 -14.09 -22.19
CA LEU A 67 -4.87 -14.58 -21.34
C LEU A 67 -6.25 -14.21 -21.90
N LYS A 68 -7.21 -15.14 -21.82
CA LYS A 68 -8.60 -14.90 -22.23
C LYS A 68 -9.20 -13.69 -21.51
N ARG A 69 -9.02 -13.63 -20.18
CA ARG A 69 -9.43 -12.48 -19.37
C ARG A 69 -8.27 -11.50 -19.30
N LYS A 70 -8.48 -10.30 -19.83
CA LYS A 70 -7.49 -9.25 -19.74
C LYS A 70 -7.42 -8.72 -18.31
N LEU A 71 -6.20 -8.45 -17.86
CA LEU A 71 -5.95 -7.82 -16.56
C LEU A 71 -6.08 -6.30 -16.68
N PHE A 72 -6.52 -5.67 -15.60
CA PHE A 72 -6.32 -4.23 -15.44
C PHE A 72 -4.83 -3.93 -15.22
N PRO A 73 -4.34 -2.75 -15.60
CA PRO A 73 -2.92 -2.39 -15.43
C PRO A 73 -2.38 -2.68 -14.04
N ALA A 74 -3.07 -2.23 -12.99
CA ALA A 74 -2.67 -2.49 -11.60
C ALA A 74 -2.61 -3.98 -11.23
N GLN A 75 -3.46 -4.83 -11.83
CA GLN A 75 -3.38 -6.28 -11.64
C GLN A 75 -2.16 -6.87 -12.33
N ALA A 76 -1.82 -6.38 -13.51
CA ALA A 76 -0.62 -6.81 -14.23
C ALA A 76 0.64 -6.44 -13.45
N ASP A 77 0.70 -5.23 -12.88
CA ASP A 77 1.82 -4.78 -12.05
C ASP A 77 2.02 -5.68 -10.82
N VAL A 78 0.92 -6.11 -10.17
CA VAL A 78 1.01 -7.07 -9.06
C VAL A 78 1.56 -8.42 -9.53
N VAL A 79 1.16 -8.92 -10.71
CA VAL A 79 1.70 -10.17 -11.26
C VAL A 79 3.20 -10.02 -11.55
N HIS A 80 3.62 -8.90 -12.13
CA HIS A 80 5.04 -8.62 -12.38
C HIS A 80 5.83 -8.56 -11.07
N ALA A 81 5.31 -7.88 -10.05
CA ALA A 81 5.95 -7.80 -8.73
C ALA A 81 6.11 -9.19 -8.09
N VAL A 82 5.06 -10.00 -8.08
CA VAL A 82 5.11 -11.36 -7.51
C VAL A 82 6.08 -12.26 -8.27
N THR A 83 6.08 -12.20 -9.60
CA THR A 83 7.00 -13.01 -10.40
C THR A 83 8.45 -12.53 -10.29
N GLU A 84 8.69 -11.24 -10.13
CA GLU A 84 10.02 -10.71 -9.82
C GLU A 84 10.53 -11.23 -8.46
N LEU A 85 9.70 -11.19 -7.42
CA LEU A 85 10.07 -11.73 -6.11
C LEU A 85 10.41 -13.22 -6.18
N LEU A 86 9.52 -14.03 -6.75
CA LEU A 86 9.64 -15.49 -6.69
C LEU A 86 10.69 -16.03 -7.66
N VAL A 87 10.80 -15.45 -8.87
CA VAL A 87 11.67 -15.97 -9.93
C VAL A 87 13.01 -15.25 -9.97
N ASP A 88 13.00 -13.92 -9.99
CA ASP A 88 14.21 -13.15 -10.24
C ASP A 88 15.03 -12.96 -8.96
N ARG A 89 14.36 -12.75 -7.82
CA ARG A 89 15.01 -12.61 -6.52
C ARG A 89 15.14 -13.93 -5.76
N GLY A 90 14.45 -14.99 -6.21
CA GLY A 90 14.49 -16.31 -5.58
C GLY A 90 13.82 -16.37 -4.21
N GLU A 91 12.92 -15.44 -3.92
CA GLU A 91 12.18 -15.44 -2.66
C GLU A 91 11.25 -16.65 -2.58
N ARG A 92 11.04 -17.17 -1.38
CA ARG A 92 10.25 -18.39 -1.15
C ARG A 92 8.75 -18.13 -1.06
N ALA A 93 8.35 -16.89 -0.83
CA ALA A 93 6.96 -16.49 -0.63
C ALA A 93 6.72 -15.06 -1.06
N ALA A 94 5.48 -14.78 -1.46
CA ALA A 94 4.98 -13.45 -1.70
C ALA A 94 3.58 -13.32 -1.09
N ILE A 95 3.28 -12.21 -0.43
CA ILE A 95 1.96 -11.93 0.12
C ILE A 95 1.34 -10.82 -0.70
N VAL A 96 0.19 -11.11 -1.31
CA VAL A 96 -0.60 -10.13 -2.04
C VAL A 96 -1.76 -9.70 -1.15
N ASN A 97 -1.64 -8.52 -0.55
CA ASN A 97 -2.73 -7.91 0.19
C ASN A 97 -3.57 -7.05 -0.75
N GLY A 98 -4.87 -7.31 -0.79
CA GLY A 98 -5.79 -6.59 -1.66
C GLY A 98 -7.21 -6.58 -1.09
N GLU A 99 -7.94 -5.52 -1.33
CA GLU A 99 -9.33 -5.36 -0.89
C GLU A 99 -10.28 -6.36 -1.57
N MET A 100 -11.50 -6.48 -1.04
CA MET A 100 -12.54 -7.28 -1.69
C MET A 100 -12.88 -6.69 -3.05
N GLY A 101 -13.02 -7.54 -4.07
CA GLY A 101 -13.34 -7.09 -5.43
C GLY A 101 -12.15 -6.72 -6.31
N CYS A 102 -10.94 -6.53 -5.79
CA CYS A 102 -9.76 -6.16 -6.60
C CYS A 102 -9.29 -7.23 -7.61
N GLY A 103 -9.90 -8.42 -7.61
CA GLY A 103 -9.61 -9.48 -8.56
C GLY A 103 -8.46 -10.43 -8.18
N LYS A 104 -8.24 -10.67 -6.87
CA LYS A 104 -7.18 -11.57 -6.37
C LYS A 104 -7.14 -12.94 -7.07
N THR A 105 -8.30 -13.52 -7.40
CA THR A 105 -8.38 -14.79 -8.13
C THR A 105 -7.77 -14.66 -9.53
N THR A 106 -8.08 -13.59 -10.25
CA THR A 106 -7.53 -13.32 -11.59
C THR A 106 -6.02 -13.10 -11.52
N VAL A 107 -5.53 -12.34 -10.54
CA VAL A 107 -4.10 -12.15 -10.29
C VAL A 107 -3.41 -13.48 -9.99
N GLY A 108 -4.00 -14.33 -9.12
CA GLY A 108 -3.46 -15.66 -8.81
C GLY A 108 -3.36 -16.57 -10.02
N ILE A 109 -4.38 -16.60 -10.88
CA ILE A 109 -4.39 -17.39 -12.13
C ILE A 109 -3.33 -16.85 -13.10
N ALA A 110 -3.25 -15.55 -13.28
CA ALA A 110 -2.27 -14.92 -14.15
C ALA A 110 -0.83 -15.17 -13.67
N THR A 111 -0.60 -15.07 -12.36
CA THR A 111 0.69 -15.43 -11.74
C THR A 111 1.05 -16.88 -12.02
N ALA A 112 0.10 -17.82 -11.84
CA ALA A 112 0.32 -19.22 -12.13
C ALA A 112 0.64 -19.48 -13.60
N ALA A 113 0.02 -18.77 -14.54
CA ALA A 113 0.32 -18.86 -15.96
C ALA A 113 1.75 -18.39 -16.28
N VAL A 114 2.18 -17.27 -15.71
CA VAL A 114 3.56 -16.78 -15.87
C VAL A 114 4.57 -17.74 -15.24
N LEU A 115 4.32 -18.20 -14.01
CA LEU A 115 5.19 -19.16 -13.33
C LEU A 115 5.29 -20.49 -14.09
N ASN A 116 4.21 -20.95 -14.74
CA ASN A 116 4.25 -22.13 -15.58
C ASN A 116 5.22 -21.96 -16.76
N ALA A 117 5.24 -20.81 -17.39
CA ALA A 117 6.19 -20.50 -18.46
C ALA A 117 7.64 -20.37 -17.96
N GLU A 118 7.83 -19.96 -16.71
CA GLU A 118 9.14 -19.92 -16.02
C GLU A 118 9.61 -21.32 -15.54
N GLY A 119 8.84 -22.37 -15.80
CA GLY A 119 9.22 -23.75 -15.47
C GLY A 119 8.52 -24.37 -14.26
N TYR A 120 7.70 -23.65 -13.53
CA TYR A 120 6.91 -24.15 -12.41
C TYR A 120 5.65 -24.89 -12.91
N ARG A 121 5.79 -26.17 -13.23
CA ARG A 121 4.78 -26.97 -13.93
C ARG A 121 3.53 -27.32 -13.13
N ARG A 122 3.54 -27.15 -11.82
CA ARG A 122 2.43 -27.55 -10.94
C ARG A 122 2.07 -26.42 -10.01
N THR A 123 0.79 -26.08 -9.97
CA THR A 123 0.23 -25.11 -9.06
C THR A 123 -0.82 -25.75 -8.17
N LEU A 124 -0.68 -25.62 -6.86
CA LEU A 124 -1.70 -26.05 -5.90
C LEU A 124 -2.39 -24.81 -5.34
N VAL A 125 -3.73 -24.78 -5.43
CA VAL A 125 -4.56 -23.74 -4.87
C VAL A 125 -5.27 -24.24 -3.63
N LEU A 126 -5.01 -23.63 -2.49
CA LEU A 126 -5.73 -23.86 -1.25
C LEU A 126 -6.79 -22.77 -1.06
N SER A 127 -8.03 -23.16 -0.92
CA SER A 127 -9.15 -22.23 -0.73
C SER A 127 -10.23 -22.84 0.14
N PRO A 128 -11.09 -22.02 0.78
CA PRO A 128 -12.27 -22.52 1.46
C PRO A 128 -13.13 -23.38 0.52
N PRO A 129 -13.80 -24.44 1.03
CA PRO A 129 -14.54 -25.41 0.22
C PRO A 129 -15.54 -24.79 -0.76
N HIS A 130 -16.25 -23.76 -0.34
CA HIS A 130 -17.26 -23.06 -1.16
C HIS A 130 -16.64 -22.29 -2.34
N LEU A 131 -15.34 -22.04 -2.37
CA LEU A 131 -14.65 -21.33 -3.45
C LEU A 131 -14.00 -22.29 -4.47
N VAL A 132 -13.90 -23.58 -4.18
CA VAL A 132 -13.24 -24.56 -5.07
C VAL A 132 -13.86 -24.58 -6.46
N TYR A 133 -15.20 -24.61 -6.55
CA TYR A 133 -15.91 -24.58 -7.83
C TYR A 133 -15.74 -23.26 -8.57
N LYS A 134 -15.61 -22.14 -7.85
CA LYS A 134 -15.30 -20.84 -8.45
C LYS A 134 -13.92 -20.88 -9.11
N TRP A 135 -12.90 -21.35 -8.41
CA TRP A 135 -11.55 -21.47 -8.96
C TRP A 135 -11.53 -22.35 -10.22
N ARG A 136 -12.18 -23.52 -10.18
CA ARG A 136 -12.28 -24.42 -11.34
C ARG A 136 -12.89 -23.73 -12.55
N ARG A 137 -13.93 -22.95 -12.37
CA ARG A 137 -14.61 -22.20 -13.46
C ARG A 137 -13.76 -21.06 -14.02
N GLU A 138 -12.99 -20.39 -13.16
CA GLU A 138 -12.17 -19.26 -13.58
C GLU A 138 -10.88 -19.69 -14.32
N ILE A 139 -10.42 -20.92 -14.13
CA ILE A 139 -9.22 -21.49 -14.78
C ILE A 139 -9.53 -22.01 -16.20
N GLN A 140 -10.77 -22.34 -16.52
CA GLN A 140 -11.22 -22.82 -17.84
C GLN A 140 -11.38 -21.66 -18.85
#